data_fc1e9cb2cbd06c5bd4e542da37f42a66
#
_entry.id   fc1e9cb2cbd06c5bd4e542da37f42a66
#
_cell.length_a   1.000
_cell.length_b   1.000
_cell.length_c   1.000
_cell.angle_alpha   90.00
_cell.angle_beta   90.00
_cell.angle_gamma   90.00
#
_symmetry.space_group_name_H-M   'P 1'
#
loop_
_entity.id
_entity.type
_entity.pdbx_description
1 polymer ?
#
loop_
_entity_poly.entity_id
_entity_poly.type
_entity_poly.pdbx_seq_one_letter_code
_entity_poly.pdbx_strand_id
1 'polypeptide(L)'
;MITSLSNSTIVAIRKLHRLKDRRATGLFLAEGLRVVGQALDSGAEIRQLIICPDLLISEYGQQLVDRARKLGVDCLEVNEPVFASLARKDTPQGIAAVIAQRWQVLESLTPQEGELWVGLQAVQNPGNLGTILRTCDAVGATRLLLLDDCTDPYDPAAVKASMGSIFTVTLTKTHAEAFRVWHTGHEEMVIVGTSDHADEDYAQTVYPQTCLLLMGSERQGLPDEYIQLCTKMVRIPMEGSCDSLNLAVATGIILYQIYNQRRNIFQSAGQQ
;
A
#
# COMPACT_ATOMS: atom_id res chain seq x y z
N MET A 1 3.79 7.76 32.63
CA MET A 1 2.85 8.47 31.71
C MET A 1 3.41 9.84 31.35
N ILE A 2 3.44 10.20 30.05
CA ILE A 2 3.88 11.52 29.58
C ILE A 2 2.66 12.43 29.42
N THR A 3 2.75 13.63 30.02
CA THR A 3 1.68 14.64 30.03
C THR A 3 2.06 15.92 29.28
N SER A 4 3.35 16.09 28.94
CA SER A 4 3.85 17.29 28.28
C SER A 4 3.90 17.17 26.76
N LEU A 5 3.26 18.10 26.06
CA LEU A 5 3.33 18.25 24.61
C LEU A 5 4.73 18.60 24.10
N SER A 6 5.60 19.16 24.94
CA SER A 6 6.98 19.55 24.63
C SER A 6 8.00 18.44 24.94
N ASN A 7 7.58 17.29 25.44
CA ASN A 7 8.46 16.14 25.63
C ASN A 7 9.18 15.80 24.32
N SER A 8 10.49 15.59 24.37
CA SER A 8 11.34 15.40 23.18
C SER A 8 10.91 14.19 22.33
N THR A 9 10.51 13.09 22.96
CA THR A 9 10.00 11.89 22.28
C THR A 9 8.69 12.20 21.55
N ILE A 10 7.74 12.90 22.20
CA ILE A 10 6.46 13.27 21.58
C ILE A 10 6.69 14.22 20.42
N VAL A 11 7.60 15.17 20.54
CA VAL A 11 7.96 16.08 19.45
C VAL A 11 8.57 15.30 18.27
N ALA A 12 9.44 14.31 18.52
CA ALA A 12 10.02 13.47 17.49
C ALA A 12 8.96 12.64 16.78
N ILE A 13 8.05 11.98 17.51
CA ILE A 13 6.95 11.19 16.94
C ILE A 13 6.03 12.07 16.07
N ARG A 14 5.67 13.26 16.56
CA ARG A 14 4.83 14.20 15.80
C ARG A 14 5.47 14.65 14.49
N LYS A 15 6.79 14.74 14.41
CA LYS A 15 7.50 15.07 13.18
C LYS A 15 7.29 14.00 12.08
N LEU A 16 6.98 12.76 12.43
CA LEU A 16 6.70 11.70 11.46
C LEU A 16 5.47 11.97 10.58
N HIS A 17 4.65 12.97 10.89
CA HIS A 17 3.64 13.47 9.96
C HIS A 17 4.23 14.14 8.71
N ARG A 18 5.50 14.55 8.74
CA ARG A 18 6.16 15.21 7.63
C ARG A 18 7.02 14.23 6.83
N LEU A 19 6.89 14.26 5.52
CA LEU A 19 7.63 13.40 4.60
C LEU A 19 9.15 13.43 4.84
N LYS A 20 9.71 14.63 5.02
CA LYS A 20 11.15 14.80 5.25
C LYS A 20 11.66 14.04 6.47
N ASP A 21 10.85 14.03 7.55
CA ASP A 21 11.25 13.39 8.80
C ASP A 21 11.08 11.86 8.68
N ARG A 22 10.05 11.37 7.98
CA ARG A 22 9.91 9.94 7.66
C ARG A 22 11.07 9.44 6.80
N ARG A 23 11.47 10.20 5.77
CA ARG A 23 12.63 9.85 4.92
C ARG A 23 13.95 9.84 5.68
N ALA A 24 14.14 10.80 6.59
CA ALA A 24 15.36 10.92 7.38
C ALA A 24 15.51 9.80 8.43
N THR A 25 14.38 9.34 8.99
CA THR A 25 14.39 8.34 10.07
C THR A 25 14.11 6.91 9.60
N GLY A 26 13.52 6.73 8.42
CA GLY A 26 12.99 5.44 7.98
C GLY A 26 11.80 4.96 8.82
N LEU A 27 11.15 5.84 9.58
CA LEU A 27 10.04 5.52 10.48
C LEU A 27 8.75 6.19 10.01
N PHE A 28 7.61 5.65 10.44
CA PHE A 28 6.30 6.25 10.27
C PHE A 28 5.41 5.98 11.47
N LEU A 29 4.33 6.76 11.59
CA LEU A 29 3.33 6.61 12.64
C LEU A 29 2.09 5.92 12.07
N ALA A 30 1.69 4.81 12.68
CA ALA A 30 0.46 4.08 12.39
C ALA A 30 -0.52 4.24 13.57
N GLU A 31 -1.77 4.62 13.29
CA GLU A 31 -2.78 4.92 14.31
C GLU A 31 -3.99 3.99 14.18
N GLY A 32 -4.42 3.45 15.32
CA GLY A 32 -5.67 2.73 15.48
C GLY A 32 -5.51 1.21 15.58
N LEU A 33 -6.50 0.59 16.21
CA LEU A 33 -6.50 -0.82 16.61
C LEU A 33 -6.20 -1.78 15.45
N ARG A 34 -6.88 -1.58 14.31
CA ARG A 34 -6.73 -2.47 13.16
C ARG A 34 -5.32 -2.42 12.55
N VAL A 35 -4.78 -1.21 12.36
CA VAL A 35 -3.46 -1.03 11.72
C VAL A 35 -2.36 -1.52 12.64
N VAL A 36 -2.44 -1.23 13.94
CA VAL A 36 -1.48 -1.73 14.95
C VAL A 36 -1.59 -3.25 15.10
N GLY A 37 -2.82 -3.81 15.11
CA GLY A 37 -3.02 -5.25 15.13
C GLY A 37 -2.37 -5.94 13.94
N GLN A 38 -2.60 -5.43 12.74
CA GLN A 38 -1.98 -5.97 11.51
C GLN A 38 -0.45 -5.85 11.52
N ALA A 39 0.10 -4.76 12.08
CA ALA A 39 1.55 -4.62 12.25
C ALA A 39 2.13 -5.72 13.15
N LEU A 40 1.45 -6.02 14.27
CA LEU A 40 1.85 -7.12 15.16
C LEU A 40 1.72 -8.50 14.50
N ASP A 41 0.64 -8.72 13.72
CA ASP A 41 0.38 -9.98 13.05
C ASP A 41 1.40 -10.28 11.93
N SER A 42 1.83 -9.25 11.22
CA SER A 42 2.81 -9.35 10.13
C SER A 42 4.26 -9.39 10.58
N GLY A 43 4.53 -9.25 11.88
CA GLY A 43 5.89 -9.15 12.43
C GLY A 43 6.61 -7.86 11.99
N ALA A 44 5.87 -6.76 11.77
CA ALA A 44 6.47 -5.46 11.46
C ALA A 44 7.38 -4.98 12.59
N GLU A 45 8.45 -4.28 12.24
CA GLU A 45 9.42 -3.77 13.21
C GLU A 45 8.84 -2.55 13.95
N ILE A 46 8.11 -2.81 15.04
CA ILE A 46 7.55 -1.78 15.89
C ILE A 46 8.64 -1.27 16.83
N ARG A 47 9.02 0.00 16.69
CA ARG A 47 10.01 0.67 17.54
C ARG A 47 9.43 1.11 18.88
N GLN A 48 8.17 1.55 18.84
CA GLN A 48 7.50 2.05 20.04
C GLN A 48 5.99 1.98 19.87
N LEU A 49 5.29 1.55 20.90
CA LEU A 49 3.84 1.59 20.98
C LEU A 49 3.43 2.78 21.87
N ILE A 50 2.49 3.59 21.39
CA ILE A 50 1.95 4.72 22.12
C ILE A 50 0.55 4.37 22.60
N ILE A 51 0.29 4.53 23.90
CA ILE A 51 -0.95 4.12 24.56
C ILE A 51 -1.52 5.30 25.31
N CYS A 52 -2.80 5.59 25.09
CA CYS A 52 -3.59 6.46 25.96
C CYS A 52 -4.60 5.60 26.72
N PRO A 53 -4.36 5.26 27.98
CA PRO A 53 -5.24 4.36 28.74
C PRO A 53 -6.69 4.84 28.82
N ASP A 54 -6.91 6.16 28.93
CA ASP A 54 -8.24 6.76 29.01
C ASP A 54 -9.08 6.58 27.75
N LEU A 55 -8.44 6.44 26.58
CA LEU A 55 -9.09 6.20 25.27
C LEU A 55 -9.09 4.73 24.85
N LEU A 56 -8.19 3.92 25.38
CA LEU A 56 -8.04 2.51 25.03
C LEU A 56 -8.95 1.60 25.86
N ILE A 57 -10.25 1.72 25.66
CA ILE A 57 -11.28 1.02 26.46
C ILE A 57 -11.62 -0.40 25.95
N SER A 58 -11.24 -0.76 24.72
CA SER A 58 -11.60 -2.05 24.13
C SER A 58 -10.71 -3.18 24.65
N GLU A 59 -11.32 -4.34 24.92
CA GLU A 59 -10.59 -5.56 25.28
C GLU A 59 -9.55 -5.97 24.22
N TYR A 60 -9.91 -5.85 22.95
CA TYR A 60 -8.97 -6.10 21.84
C TYR A 60 -7.75 -5.16 21.90
N GLY A 61 -7.95 -3.88 22.25
CA GLY A 61 -6.85 -2.95 22.44
C GLY A 61 -5.91 -3.34 23.58
N GLN A 62 -6.44 -3.81 24.69
CA GLN A 62 -5.64 -4.33 25.81
C GLN A 62 -4.83 -5.56 25.38
N GLN A 63 -5.44 -6.50 24.64
CA GLN A 63 -4.76 -7.68 24.10
C GLN A 63 -3.60 -7.29 23.17
N LEU A 64 -3.74 -6.24 22.35
CA LEU A 64 -2.66 -5.75 21.49
C LEU A 64 -1.48 -5.21 22.32
N VAL A 65 -1.77 -4.47 23.38
CA VAL A 65 -0.75 -3.95 24.33
C VAL A 65 0.00 -5.10 24.98
N ASP A 66 -0.72 -6.11 25.49
CA ASP A 66 -0.11 -7.27 26.14
C ASP A 66 0.77 -8.07 25.16
N ARG A 67 0.33 -8.21 23.91
CA ARG A 67 1.14 -8.84 22.85
C ARG A 67 2.42 -8.05 22.59
N ALA A 68 2.30 -6.74 22.42
CA ALA A 68 3.46 -5.88 22.18
C ALA A 68 4.48 -5.95 23.33
N ARG A 69 4.00 -5.93 24.58
CA ARG A 69 4.85 -6.09 25.79
C ARG A 69 5.56 -7.46 25.80
N LYS A 70 4.86 -8.55 25.47
CA LYS A 70 5.44 -9.91 25.37
C LYS A 70 6.51 -10.00 24.28
N LEU A 71 6.39 -9.22 23.21
CA LEU A 71 7.39 -9.10 22.14
C LEU A 71 8.55 -8.14 22.49
N GLY A 72 8.55 -7.55 23.68
CA GLY A 72 9.57 -6.61 24.12
C GLY A 72 9.48 -5.22 23.50
N VAL A 73 8.32 -4.87 22.90
CA VAL A 73 8.11 -3.53 22.33
C VAL A 73 8.01 -2.50 23.44
N ASP A 74 8.76 -1.40 23.32
CA ASP A 74 8.68 -0.27 24.25
C ASP A 74 7.29 0.39 24.21
N CYS A 75 6.59 0.46 25.35
CA CYS A 75 5.24 0.97 25.47
C CYS A 75 5.24 2.32 26.19
N LEU A 76 4.90 3.38 25.47
CA LEU A 76 4.85 4.74 25.97
C LEU A 76 3.43 5.13 26.35
N GLU A 77 3.17 5.32 27.63
CA GLU A 77 1.87 5.80 28.11
C GLU A 77 1.80 7.33 28.10
N VAL A 78 0.73 7.86 27.50
CA VAL A 78 0.48 9.29 27.37
C VAL A 78 -0.96 9.63 27.80
N ASN A 79 -1.20 10.89 28.15
CA ASN A 79 -2.56 11.38 28.41
C ASN A 79 -3.28 11.77 27.12
N GLU A 80 -4.60 12.02 27.18
CA GLU A 80 -5.43 12.38 26.02
C GLU A 80 -4.91 13.60 25.23
N PRO A 81 -4.53 14.74 25.84
CA PRO A 81 -4.02 15.88 25.08
C PRO A 81 -2.75 15.57 24.28
N VAL A 82 -1.85 14.75 24.82
CA VAL A 82 -0.64 14.32 24.15
C VAL A 82 -1.00 13.37 23.01
N PHE A 83 -1.86 12.37 23.25
CA PHE A 83 -2.30 11.44 22.21
C PHE A 83 -3.01 12.17 21.07
N ALA A 84 -3.93 13.07 21.35
CA ALA A 84 -4.64 13.89 20.38
C ALA A 84 -3.68 14.71 19.50
N SER A 85 -2.55 15.16 20.05
CA SER A 85 -1.52 15.87 19.27
C SER A 85 -0.77 15.01 18.28
N LEU A 86 -0.81 13.68 18.43
CA LEU A 86 -0.23 12.68 17.51
C LEU A 86 -1.26 12.11 16.55
N ALA A 87 -2.53 12.07 16.97
CA ALA A 87 -3.61 11.50 16.20
C ALA A 87 -4.00 12.36 14.98
N ARG A 88 -4.48 11.68 13.92
CA ARG A 88 -5.07 12.27 12.72
C ARG A 88 -6.53 11.84 12.52
N LYS A 89 -7.08 11.08 13.47
CA LYS A 89 -8.49 10.67 13.48
C LYS A 89 -9.31 11.62 14.33
N ASP A 90 -10.54 11.87 13.91
CA ASP A 90 -11.49 12.68 14.69
C ASP A 90 -11.88 11.98 16.02
N THR A 91 -11.86 10.64 16.00
CA THR A 91 -12.10 9.79 17.19
C THR A 91 -10.92 8.86 17.41
N PRO A 92 -9.91 9.31 18.17
CA PRO A 92 -8.73 8.49 18.46
C PRO A 92 -9.09 7.26 19.30
N GLN A 93 -8.45 6.12 18.99
CA GLN A 93 -8.71 4.84 19.66
C GLN A 93 -7.71 4.51 20.77
N GLY A 94 -6.90 5.49 21.19
CA GLY A 94 -5.95 5.35 22.29
C GLY A 94 -4.74 4.46 22.02
N ILE A 95 -4.49 4.06 20.76
CA ILE A 95 -3.33 3.26 20.38
C ILE A 95 -2.74 3.74 19.05
N ALA A 96 -1.41 3.87 19.04
CA ALA A 96 -0.62 4.16 17.84
C ALA A 96 0.75 3.48 17.96
N ALA A 97 1.45 3.31 16.84
CA ALA A 97 2.78 2.69 16.81
C ALA A 97 3.73 3.47 15.91
N VAL A 98 4.97 3.63 16.35
CA VAL A 98 6.11 4.04 15.51
C VAL A 98 6.71 2.77 14.93
N ILE A 99 6.75 2.68 13.60
CA ILE A 99 7.10 1.47 12.87
C ILE A 99 8.19 1.79 11.84
N ALA A 100 9.13 0.88 11.64
CA ALA A 100 10.13 1.01 10.58
C ALA A 100 9.50 0.79 9.21
N GLN A 101 9.89 1.63 8.23
CA GLN A 101 9.53 1.44 6.83
C GLN A 101 10.18 0.18 6.28
N ARG A 102 9.45 -0.55 5.44
CA ARG A 102 9.97 -1.75 4.79
C ARG A 102 9.96 -1.54 3.28
N TRP A 103 11.14 -1.54 2.68
CA TRP A 103 11.33 -1.42 1.24
C TRP A 103 12.09 -2.62 0.71
N GLN A 104 11.73 -3.07 -0.49
CA GLN A 104 12.56 -4.01 -1.24
C GLN A 104 13.19 -3.31 -2.44
N VAL A 105 14.38 -3.74 -2.77
CA VAL A 105 15.14 -3.25 -3.92
C VAL A 105 14.70 -4.02 -5.16
N LEU A 106 14.45 -3.32 -6.27
CA LEU A 106 13.93 -3.93 -7.51
C LEU A 106 14.79 -5.09 -8.00
N GLU A 107 16.11 -4.92 -7.97
CA GLU A 107 17.08 -5.88 -8.46
C GLU A 107 17.08 -7.22 -7.67
N SER A 108 16.52 -7.19 -6.45
CA SER A 108 16.35 -8.40 -5.63
C SER A 108 15.06 -9.16 -5.93
N LEU A 109 14.21 -8.62 -6.79
CA LEU A 109 12.91 -9.20 -7.10
C LEU A 109 13.03 -10.13 -8.32
N THR A 110 12.59 -11.37 -8.13
CA THR A 110 12.42 -12.34 -9.22
C THR A 110 10.94 -12.74 -9.26
N PRO A 111 10.25 -12.56 -10.40
CA PRO A 111 8.87 -13.00 -10.56
C PRO A 111 8.74 -14.50 -10.36
N GLN A 112 7.68 -14.92 -9.67
CA GLN A 112 7.34 -16.31 -9.55
C GLN A 112 6.13 -16.62 -10.43
N GLU A 113 6.03 -17.87 -10.88
CA GLU A 113 4.86 -18.30 -11.65
C GLU A 113 3.55 -18.05 -10.90
N GLY A 114 2.59 -17.44 -11.55
CA GLY A 114 1.29 -17.11 -10.98
C GLY A 114 1.26 -15.82 -10.16
N GLU A 115 2.35 -15.08 -10.00
CA GLU A 115 2.33 -13.81 -9.27
C GLU A 115 1.59 -12.70 -10.04
N LEU A 116 0.82 -11.92 -9.28
CA LEU A 116 0.23 -10.66 -9.72
C LEU A 116 0.93 -9.51 -9.00
N TRP A 117 1.50 -8.61 -9.80
CA TRP A 117 2.12 -7.39 -9.30
C TRP A 117 1.34 -6.16 -9.78
N VAL A 118 1.50 -5.06 -9.10
CA VAL A 118 0.93 -3.76 -9.51
C VAL A 118 2.04 -2.74 -9.60
N GLY A 119 2.08 -2.00 -10.69
CA GLY A 119 2.94 -0.83 -10.89
C GLY A 119 2.09 0.44 -10.91
N LEU A 120 2.49 1.45 -10.15
CA LEU A 120 1.85 2.76 -10.13
C LEU A 120 2.87 3.80 -10.59
N GLN A 121 2.58 4.47 -11.72
CA GLN A 121 3.46 5.50 -12.26
C GLN A 121 2.98 6.89 -11.81
N ALA A 122 3.85 7.62 -11.11
CA ALA A 122 3.68 9.01 -10.68
C ALA A 122 2.34 9.31 -9.95
N VAL A 123 1.80 8.35 -9.21
CA VAL A 123 0.55 8.50 -8.45
C VAL A 123 0.74 9.50 -7.32
N GLN A 124 -0.13 10.53 -7.25
CA GLN A 124 0.02 11.66 -6.34
C GLN A 124 -0.87 11.60 -5.09
N ASN A 125 -2.02 10.94 -5.17
CA ASN A 125 -2.98 10.91 -4.05
C ASN A 125 -2.68 9.77 -3.07
N PRO A 126 -2.30 10.06 -1.80
CA PRO A 126 -2.00 9.03 -0.82
C PRO A 126 -3.24 8.18 -0.43
N GLY A 127 -4.46 8.72 -0.52
CA GLY A 127 -5.69 7.98 -0.30
C GLY A 127 -5.92 6.92 -1.38
N ASN A 128 -5.66 7.27 -2.66
CA ASN A 128 -5.72 6.31 -3.78
C ASN A 128 -4.68 5.20 -3.57
N LEU A 129 -3.44 5.57 -3.25
CA LEU A 129 -2.36 4.61 -3.00
C LEU A 129 -2.72 3.62 -1.88
N GLY A 130 -3.22 4.12 -0.75
CA GLY A 130 -3.64 3.25 0.36
C GLY A 130 -4.83 2.35 0.00
N THR A 131 -5.79 2.84 -0.79
CA THR A 131 -6.93 2.06 -1.29
C THR A 131 -6.47 0.98 -2.27
N ILE A 132 -5.52 1.29 -3.16
CA ILE A 132 -4.93 0.31 -4.08
C ILE A 132 -4.18 -0.78 -3.30
N LEU A 133 -3.37 -0.42 -2.29
CA LEU A 133 -2.72 -1.39 -1.40
C LEU A 133 -3.71 -2.38 -0.79
N ARG A 134 -4.85 -1.86 -0.30
CA ARG A 134 -5.90 -2.70 0.25
C ARG A 134 -6.52 -3.63 -0.80
N THR A 135 -6.68 -3.18 -2.03
CA THR A 135 -7.18 -4.01 -3.12
C THR A 135 -6.17 -5.06 -3.54
N CYS A 136 -4.87 -4.70 -3.61
CA CYS A 136 -3.77 -5.65 -3.87
C CYS A 136 -3.82 -6.82 -2.88
N ASP A 137 -3.86 -6.51 -1.59
CA ASP A 137 -3.97 -7.51 -0.52
C ASP A 137 -5.20 -8.42 -0.69
N ALA A 138 -6.36 -7.82 -1.01
CA ALA A 138 -7.62 -8.55 -1.17
C ALA A 138 -7.62 -9.54 -2.34
N VAL A 139 -6.89 -9.26 -3.43
CA VAL A 139 -6.80 -10.14 -4.61
C VAL A 139 -5.53 -11.00 -4.65
N GLY A 140 -4.69 -10.90 -3.62
CA GLY A 140 -3.42 -11.63 -3.53
C GLY A 140 -2.31 -11.10 -4.43
N ALA A 141 -2.39 -9.83 -4.85
CA ALA A 141 -1.26 -9.14 -5.48
C ALA A 141 -0.22 -8.79 -4.41
N THR A 142 0.92 -9.48 -4.45
CA THR A 142 1.90 -9.47 -3.35
C THR A 142 2.87 -8.30 -3.39
N ARG A 143 2.97 -7.62 -4.54
CA ARG A 143 3.99 -6.57 -4.77
C ARG A 143 3.39 -5.33 -5.40
N LEU A 144 3.81 -4.17 -4.91
CA LEU A 144 3.48 -2.87 -5.45
C LEU A 144 4.76 -2.10 -5.78
N LEU A 145 4.95 -1.78 -7.06
CA LEU A 145 6.05 -0.95 -7.56
C LEU A 145 5.56 0.49 -7.65
N LEU A 146 6.29 1.39 -7.00
CA LEU A 146 6.10 2.83 -7.10
C LEU A 146 7.14 3.39 -8.09
N LEU A 147 6.68 3.80 -9.25
CA LEU A 147 7.50 4.22 -10.37
C LEU A 147 7.53 5.76 -10.42
N ASP A 148 8.73 6.31 -10.49
CA ASP A 148 9.00 7.75 -10.50
C ASP A 148 8.50 8.49 -9.23
N ASP A 149 8.00 9.72 -9.38
CA ASP A 149 7.59 10.58 -8.29
C ASP A 149 6.20 10.23 -7.73
N CYS A 150 6.04 9.03 -7.21
CA CYS A 150 4.85 8.64 -6.47
C CYS A 150 4.80 9.30 -5.08
N THR A 151 3.57 9.51 -4.60
CA THR A 151 3.31 9.88 -3.20
C THR A 151 3.88 8.82 -2.24
N ASP A 152 4.06 9.22 -0.99
CA ASP A 152 4.64 8.36 0.04
C ASP A 152 3.60 7.34 0.57
N PRO A 153 3.83 6.02 0.46
CA PRO A 153 2.93 5.01 0.99
C PRO A 153 2.84 5.03 2.53
N TYR A 154 3.83 5.63 3.20
CA TYR A 154 3.86 5.82 4.64
C TYR A 154 3.26 7.17 5.09
N ASP A 155 2.65 7.93 4.16
CA ASP A 155 1.84 9.07 4.54
C ASP A 155 0.67 8.63 5.42
N PRO A 156 0.31 9.39 6.48
CA PRO A 156 -0.79 9.02 7.37
C PRO A 156 -2.10 8.72 6.65
N ALA A 157 -2.41 9.40 5.54
CA ALA A 157 -3.60 9.14 4.75
C ALA A 157 -3.52 7.80 4.00
N ALA A 158 -2.34 7.46 3.43
CA ALA A 158 -2.12 6.17 2.77
C ALA A 158 -2.16 5.01 3.77
N VAL A 159 -1.47 5.15 4.90
CA VAL A 159 -1.48 4.15 5.99
C VAL A 159 -2.90 3.90 6.49
N LYS A 160 -3.69 4.97 6.73
CA LYS A 160 -5.09 4.86 7.14
C LYS A 160 -5.94 4.15 6.10
N ALA A 161 -5.83 4.53 4.81
CA ALA A 161 -6.62 3.96 3.72
C ALA A 161 -6.25 2.50 3.43
N SER A 162 -5.00 2.09 3.65
CA SER A 162 -4.55 0.71 3.47
C SER A 162 -5.18 -0.27 4.46
N MET A 163 -5.72 0.20 5.58
CA MET A 163 -6.33 -0.62 6.65
C MET A 163 -5.42 -1.75 7.16
N GLY A 164 -4.10 -1.59 7.02
CA GLY A 164 -3.08 -2.56 7.43
C GLY A 164 -2.44 -3.34 6.29
N SER A 165 -2.97 -3.29 5.06
CA SER A 165 -2.38 -3.98 3.90
C SER A 165 -0.98 -3.48 3.52
N ILE A 166 -0.56 -2.33 4.06
CA ILE A 166 0.81 -1.83 3.96
C ILE A 166 1.85 -2.80 4.57
N PHE A 167 1.43 -3.70 5.44
CA PHE A 167 2.32 -4.69 6.08
C PHE A 167 2.36 -6.03 5.34
N THR A 168 1.40 -6.30 4.46
CA THR A 168 1.26 -7.56 3.72
C THR A 168 1.75 -7.44 2.28
N VAL A 169 1.55 -6.28 1.64
CA VAL A 169 2.01 -6.00 0.29
C VAL A 169 3.45 -5.47 0.33
N THR A 170 4.32 -6.09 -0.45
CA THR A 170 5.72 -5.66 -0.56
C THR A 170 5.84 -4.40 -1.42
N LEU A 171 6.56 -3.40 -0.90
CA LEU A 171 6.76 -2.12 -1.55
C LEU A 171 8.15 -2.02 -2.18
N THR A 172 8.20 -1.58 -3.43
CA THR A 172 9.44 -1.28 -4.15
C THR A 172 9.34 0.10 -4.78
N LYS A 173 10.41 0.88 -4.70
CA LYS A 173 10.52 2.18 -5.33
C LYS A 173 11.54 2.13 -6.45
N THR A 174 11.19 2.62 -7.64
CA THR A 174 12.07 2.61 -8.78
C THR A 174 11.74 3.75 -9.75
N HIS A 175 12.42 3.84 -10.87
CA HIS A 175 12.20 4.79 -11.96
C HIS A 175 12.25 4.07 -13.31
N ALA A 176 11.79 4.75 -14.37
CA ALA A 176 11.60 4.16 -15.71
C ALA A 176 12.82 3.35 -16.19
N GLU A 177 14.01 3.93 -16.15
CA GLU A 177 15.23 3.27 -16.69
C GLU A 177 15.59 2.01 -15.89
N ALA A 178 15.56 2.05 -14.55
CA ALA A 178 15.87 0.88 -13.72
C ALA A 178 14.80 -0.20 -13.92
N PHE A 179 13.53 0.17 -14.05
CA PHE A 179 12.44 -0.77 -14.32
C PHE A 179 12.60 -1.43 -15.70
N ARG A 180 12.94 -0.66 -16.74
CA ARG A 180 13.19 -1.16 -18.08
C ARG A 180 14.34 -2.17 -18.10
N VAL A 181 15.46 -1.84 -17.46
CA VAL A 181 16.62 -2.75 -17.36
C VAL A 181 16.24 -4.04 -16.62
N TRP A 182 15.53 -3.91 -15.50
CA TRP A 182 15.08 -5.07 -14.75
C TRP A 182 14.16 -5.97 -15.59
N HIS A 183 13.18 -5.39 -16.29
CA HIS A 183 12.22 -6.14 -17.12
C HIS A 183 12.89 -6.89 -18.27
N THR A 184 13.99 -6.37 -18.85
CA THR A 184 14.74 -7.06 -19.91
C THR A 184 15.26 -8.43 -19.44
N GLY A 185 15.52 -8.59 -18.15
CA GLY A 185 15.93 -9.87 -17.54
C GLY A 185 14.75 -10.73 -17.02
N HIS A 186 13.51 -10.24 -17.15
CA HIS A 186 12.31 -10.86 -16.56
C HIS A 186 11.10 -10.74 -17.51
N GLU A 187 11.29 -11.10 -18.79
CA GLU A 187 10.26 -10.99 -19.83
C GLU A 187 9.06 -11.95 -19.59
N GLU A 188 9.21 -12.94 -18.72
CA GLU A 188 8.13 -13.79 -18.22
C GLU A 188 7.07 -13.00 -17.44
N MET A 189 7.43 -11.84 -16.87
CA MET A 189 6.50 -10.90 -16.24
C MET A 189 5.84 -10.03 -17.33
N VAL A 190 4.68 -10.46 -17.78
CA VAL A 190 3.92 -9.72 -18.82
C VAL A 190 3.37 -8.41 -18.22
N ILE A 191 3.68 -7.29 -18.88
CA ILE A 191 3.17 -5.98 -18.44
C ILE A 191 1.84 -5.70 -19.18
N VAL A 192 0.79 -5.45 -18.38
CA VAL A 192 -0.53 -5.01 -18.83
C VAL A 192 -0.72 -3.56 -18.43
N GLY A 193 -0.63 -2.65 -19.38
CA GLY A 193 -0.85 -1.22 -19.18
C GLY A 193 -2.32 -0.84 -19.32
N THR A 194 -2.65 0.36 -18.88
CA THR A 194 -4.01 0.91 -18.95
C THR A 194 -4.03 2.26 -19.66
N SER A 195 -5.00 2.44 -20.54
CA SER A 195 -5.28 3.72 -21.21
C SER A 195 -6.75 3.76 -21.61
N ASP A 196 -7.37 4.93 -21.59
CA ASP A 196 -8.70 5.21 -22.15
C ASP A 196 -8.73 5.05 -23.71
N HIS A 197 -7.54 5.19 -24.34
CA HIS A 197 -7.36 5.06 -25.79
C HIS A 197 -6.95 3.64 -26.23
N ALA A 198 -6.85 2.68 -25.32
CA ALA A 198 -6.53 1.30 -25.68
C ALA A 198 -7.66 0.65 -26.49
N ASP A 199 -7.31 -0.22 -27.44
CA ASP A 199 -8.29 -0.92 -28.27
C ASP A 199 -8.94 -2.10 -27.53
N GLU A 200 -8.20 -2.75 -26.62
CA GLU A 200 -8.63 -3.97 -25.95
C GLU A 200 -9.50 -3.66 -24.71
N ASP A 201 -10.69 -4.24 -24.65
CA ASP A 201 -11.57 -4.14 -23.49
C ASP A 201 -11.04 -5.01 -22.35
N TYR A 202 -10.91 -4.41 -21.16
CA TYR A 202 -10.40 -5.10 -19.95
C TYR A 202 -11.19 -6.38 -19.62
N ALA A 203 -12.48 -6.41 -19.91
CA ALA A 203 -13.36 -7.54 -19.59
C ALA A 203 -13.21 -8.71 -20.58
N GLN A 204 -12.77 -8.42 -21.82
CA GLN A 204 -12.56 -9.41 -22.87
C GLN A 204 -11.11 -9.89 -22.96
N THR A 205 -10.19 -9.18 -22.32
CA THR A 205 -8.76 -9.51 -22.27
C THR A 205 -8.52 -10.80 -21.51
N VAL A 206 -7.71 -11.69 -22.08
CA VAL A 206 -7.14 -12.86 -21.39
C VAL A 206 -5.85 -12.44 -20.70
N TYR A 207 -5.87 -12.43 -19.38
CA TYR A 207 -4.72 -12.02 -18.56
C TYR A 207 -3.75 -13.19 -18.33
N PRO A 208 -2.43 -12.97 -18.50
CA PRO A 208 -1.43 -13.97 -18.17
C PRO A 208 -1.42 -14.31 -16.68
N GLN A 209 -0.99 -15.54 -16.35
CA GLN A 209 -0.90 -15.99 -14.96
C GLN A 209 0.16 -15.20 -14.19
N THR A 210 1.28 -14.88 -14.81
CA THR A 210 2.34 -14.03 -14.25
C THR A 210 2.28 -12.68 -14.94
N CYS A 211 1.77 -11.66 -14.26
CA CYS A 211 1.64 -10.34 -14.87
C CYS A 211 1.76 -9.19 -13.86
N LEU A 212 2.15 -8.05 -14.39
CA LEU A 212 2.17 -6.77 -13.70
C LEU A 212 1.11 -5.86 -14.34
N LEU A 213 0.13 -5.44 -13.54
CA LEU A 213 -0.82 -4.40 -13.93
C LEU A 213 -0.18 -3.03 -13.72
N LEU A 214 0.03 -2.29 -14.81
CA LEU A 214 0.66 -0.98 -14.79
C LEU A 214 -0.38 0.13 -14.95
N MET A 215 -0.50 0.98 -13.94
CA MET A 215 -1.43 2.10 -13.89
C MET A 215 -0.68 3.42 -13.99
N GLY A 216 -1.14 4.31 -14.84
CA GLY A 216 -0.60 5.65 -14.99
C GLY A 216 -1.12 6.66 -13.95
N SER A 217 -0.57 7.86 -13.98
CA SER A 217 -1.01 8.97 -13.12
C SER A 217 -2.45 9.40 -13.43
N GLU A 218 -3.11 10.01 -12.42
CA GLU A 218 -4.50 10.46 -12.53
C GLU A 218 -4.74 11.52 -13.62
N ARG A 219 -3.71 12.23 -14.06
CA ARG A 219 -3.83 13.35 -15.01
C ARG A 219 -3.35 13.03 -16.41
N GLN A 220 -2.27 12.26 -16.52
CA GLN A 220 -1.56 12.08 -17.80
C GLN A 220 -1.60 10.63 -18.30
N GLY A 221 -2.13 9.70 -17.49
CA GLY A 221 -2.05 8.28 -17.82
C GLY A 221 -0.60 7.78 -17.78
N LEU A 222 -0.30 6.78 -18.60
CA LEU A 222 1.05 6.22 -18.76
C LEU A 222 1.83 7.03 -19.82
N PRO A 223 3.07 7.47 -19.51
CA PRO A 223 3.99 8.02 -20.52
C PRO A 223 4.39 6.96 -21.57
N ASP A 224 4.78 7.43 -22.76
CA ASP A 224 5.16 6.57 -23.89
C ASP A 224 6.25 5.55 -23.57
N GLU A 225 7.22 5.94 -22.74
CA GLU A 225 8.30 5.05 -22.29
C GLU A 225 7.80 3.83 -21.51
N TYR A 226 6.68 3.94 -20.81
CA TYR A 226 6.04 2.83 -20.12
C TYR A 226 5.07 2.07 -21.02
N ILE A 227 4.37 2.76 -21.95
CA ILE A 227 3.49 2.13 -22.94
C ILE A 227 4.30 1.16 -23.80
N GLN A 228 5.52 1.53 -24.21
CA GLN A 228 6.43 0.68 -24.99
C GLN A 228 6.86 -0.60 -24.28
N LEU A 229 6.81 -0.64 -22.95
CA LEU A 229 7.11 -1.84 -22.17
C LEU A 229 5.89 -2.75 -22.02
N CYS A 230 4.68 -2.24 -22.29
CA CYS A 230 3.46 -3.02 -22.14
C CYS A 230 3.29 -4.00 -23.28
N THR A 231 3.10 -5.26 -22.96
CA THR A 231 2.74 -6.29 -23.92
C THR A 231 1.27 -6.18 -24.35
N LYS A 232 0.43 -5.68 -23.44
CA LYS A 232 -1.00 -5.42 -23.65
C LYS A 232 -1.38 -4.07 -23.09
N MET A 233 -2.32 -3.40 -23.76
CA MET A 233 -2.96 -2.19 -23.27
C MET A 233 -4.46 -2.40 -23.19
N VAL A 234 -5.07 -2.11 -22.04
CA VAL A 234 -6.50 -2.32 -21.82
C VAL A 234 -7.21 -1.05 -21.41
N ARG A 235 -8.49 -0.93 -21.77
CA ARG A 235 -9.37 0.15 -21.34
C ARG A 235 -10.56 -0.37 -20.56
N ILE A 236 -11.09 0.48 -19.69
CA ILE A 236 -12.42 0.31 -19.10
C ILE A 236 -13.38 1.15 -19.95
N PRO A 237 -14.36 0.54 -20.68
CA PRO A 237 -15.31 1.30 -21.46
C PRO A 237 -16.12 2.28 -20.62
N MET A 238 -16.38 3.45 -21.17
CA MET A 238 -17.15 4.51 -20.55
C MET A 238 -18.31 4.91 -21.46
N GLU A 239 -19.53 4.98 -20.94
CA GLU A 239 -20.74 5.38 -21.72
C GLU A 239 -21.27 6.75 -21.33
N GLY A 240 -20.85 7.28 -20.21
CA GLY A 240 -21.31 8.56 -19.67
C GLY A 240 -20.48 9.76 -20.13
N SER A 241 -20.71 10.90 -19.48
CA SER A 241 -19.96 12.14 -19.73
C SER A 241 -18.63 12.26 -18.95
N CYS A 242 -18.30 11.26 -18.15
CA CYS A 242 -17.03 11.25 -17.42
C CYS A 242 -15.90 10.75 -18.33
N ASP A 243 -14.80 11.47 -18.36
CA ASP A 243 -13.61 11.13 -19.18
C ASP A 243 -12.75 10.05 -18.53
N SER A 244 -12.83 9.86 -17.21
CA SER A 244 -12.02 8.89 -16.47
C SER A 244 -12.66 8.46 -15.14
N LEU A 245 -12.22 7.31 -14.63
CA LEU A 245 -12.54 6.85 -13.27
C LEU A 245 -11.45 7.28 -12.29
N ASN A 246 -11.82 7.38 -11.01
CA ASN A 246 -10.82 7.48 -9.95
C ASN A 246 -9.82 6.31 -10.07
N LEU A 247 -8.52 6.61 -9.93
CA LEU A 247 -7.45 5.63 -10.14
C LEU A 247 -7.61 4.36 -9.30
N ALA A 248 -7.96 4.50 -8.02
CA ALA A 248 -8.12 3.32 -7.16
C ALA A 248 -9.35 2.47 -7.56
N VAL A 249 -10.39 3.10 -8.09
CA VAL A 249 -11.58 2.42 -8.63
C VAL A 249 -11.19 1.66 -9.89
N ALA A 250 -10.54 2.32 -10.85
CA ALA A 250 -10.09 1.68 -12.11
C ALA A 250 -9.15 0.49 -11.82
N THR A 251 -8.16 0.69 -10.93
CA THR A 251 -7.25 -0.38 -10.50
C THR A 251 -8.03 -1.55 -9.89
N GLY A 252 -9.00 -1.27 -9.03
CA GLY A 252 -9.83 -2.28 -8.38
C GLY A 252 -10.65 -3.11 -9.38
N ILE A 253 -11.26 -2.47 -10.37
CA ILE A 253 -12.04 -3.13 -11.42
C ILE A 253 -11.17 -4.13 -12.19
N ILE A 254 -9.99 -3.70 -12.66
CA ILE A 254 -9.10 -4.56 -13.45
C ILE A 254 -8.48 -5.67 -12.59
N LEU A 255 -8.06 -5.37 -11.37
CA LEU A 255 -7.52 -6.39 -10.45
C LEU A 255 -8.54 -7.48 -10.14
N TYR A 256 -9.82 -7.14 -9.94
CA TYR A 256 -10.86 -8.14 -9.70
C TYR A 256 -11.20 -8.93 -10.98
N GLN A 257 -11.06 -8.34 -12.17
CA GLN A 257 -11.19 -9.09 -13.44
C GLN A 257 -10.06 -10.13 -13.56
N ILE A 258 -8.81 -9.74 -13.32
CA ILE A 258 -7.67 -10.65 -13.29
C ILE A 258 -7.89 -11.77 -12.27
N TYR A 259 -8.27 -11.40 -11.04
CA TYR A 259 -8.53 -12.34 -9.95
C TYR A 259 -9.66 -13.34 -10.28
N ASN A 260 -10.75 -12.88 -10.90
CA ASN A 260 -11.86 -13.75 -11.28
C ASN A 260 -11.46 -14.74 -12.38
N GLN A 261 -10.69 -14.30 -13.38
CA GLN A 261 -10.18 -15.23 -14.40
C GLN A 261 -9.27 -16.31 -13.81
N ARG A 262 -8.39 -15.93 -12.88
CA ARG A 262 -7.48 -16.87 -12.18
C ARG A 262 -8.26 -17.92 -11.37
N ARG A 263 -9.32 -17.52 -10.68
CA ARG A 263 -10.19 -18.44 -9.93
C ARG A 263 -10.91 -19.44 -10.85
N ASN A 264 -11.41 -18.98 -11.99
CA ASN A 264 -12.13 -19.84 -12.93
C ASN A 264 -11.21 -20.88 -13.57
N ILE A 265 -9.95 -20.55 -13.84
CA ILE A 265 -8.95 -21.49 -14.35
C ILE A 265 -8.68 -22.61 -13.33
N PHE A 266 -8.59 -22.30 -12.05
CA PHE A 266 -8.40 -23.32 -11.01
C PHE A 266 -9.62 -24.22 -10.83
N GLN A 267 -10.85 -23.72 -11.05
CA GLN A 267 -12.07 -24.54 -10.97
C GLN A 267 -12.19 -25.53 -12.13
N SER A 268 -11.78 -25.15 -13.34
CA SER A 268 -11.79 -26.04 -14.52
C SER A 268 -10.69 -27.10 -14.47
N ALA A 269 -9.56 -26.85 -13.83
CA ALA A 269 -8.48 -27.83 -13.66
C ALA A 269 -8.75 -28.87 -12.57
N GLY A 270 -9.64 -28.57 -11.61
CA GLY A 270 -10.04 -29.50 -10.54
C GLY A 270 -11.20 -30.44 -10.89
N GLN A 271 -11.75 -30.36 -12.10
CA GLN A 271 -12.85 -31.19 -12.59
C GLN A 271 -12.43 -32.21 -13.66
N GLN A 272 -11.14 -32.34 -13.94
CA GLN A 272 -10.55 -33.40 -14.76
C GLN A 272 -9.81 -34.40 -13.87
#